data_0e5cc718d27537fac3bcace178028b24
#
_entry.id   0e5cc718d27537fac3bcace178028b24
#
_cell.length_a   1.000
_cell.length_b   1.000
_cell.length_c   1.000
_cell.angle_alpha   90.00
_cell.angle_beta   90.00
_cell.angle_gamma   90.00
#
_symmetry.space_group_name_H-M   'P 1'
#
loop_
_entity.id
_entity.type
_entity.pdbx_description
1 polymer ?
#
loop_
_entity_poly.entity_id
_entity_poly.type
_entity_poly.pdbx_seq_one_letter_code
_entity_poly.pdbx_strand_id
1 'polypeptide(L)'
;MQTRAMRKGDSLYIYLSGELDEHSVAAARTEADRCIDQGAGLSRAVFNLAGVKFMDSTGIGFLIGRYKRLKRYGMGMYLENPNAGADKILQISGLYSLMPKI
;
A
#
# COMPACT_ATOMS: atom_id res chain seq x y z
N MET A 1 1.62 -2.75 13.40
CA MET A 1 1.18 -2.06 12.16
C MET A 1 -0.18 -1.46 12.36
N GLN A 2 -0.32 -0.20 12.08
CA GLN A 2 -1.62 0.47 12.09
C GLN A 2 -1.99 0.89 10.68
N THR A 3 -3.28 0.83 10.37
CA THR A 3 -3.81 1.16 9.06
C THR A 3 -4.94 2.15 9.22
N ARG A 4 -4.88 3.28 8.53
CA ARG A 4 -5.95 4.26 8.49
C ARG A 4 -6.27 4.58 7.04
N ALA A 5 -7.53 4.91 6.77
CA ALA A 5 -7.96 5.28 5.43
C ALA A 5 -8.67 6.62 5.44
N MET A 6 -8.52 7.36 4.35
CA MET A 6 -9.17 8.64 4.14
C MET A 6 -9.51 8.79 2.66
N ARG A 7 -10.71 9.29 2.37
CA ARG A 7 -11.11 9.60 1.00
C ARG A 7 -10.86 11.08 0.72
N LYS A 8 -10.24 11.35 -0.44
CA LYS A 8 -10.04 12.71 -0.94
C LYS A 8 -10.40 12.72 -2.43
N GLY A 9 -11.57 13.29 -2.75
CA GLY A 9 -12.07 13.26 -4.12
C GLY A 9 -12.25 11.83 -4.60
N ASP A 10 -11.62 11.48 -5.73
CA ASP A 10 -11.67 10.15 -6.31
C ASP A 10 -10.58 9.23 -5.78
N SER A 11 -9.83 9.65 -4.78
CA SER A 11 -8.70 8.89 -4.26
C SER A 11 -8.97 8.32 -2.89
N LEU A 12 -8.54 7.09 -2.69
CA LEU A 12 -8.50 6.45 -1.39
C LEU A 12 -7.06 6.49 -0.89
N TYR A 13 -6.84 7.18 0.23
CA TYR A 13 -5.52 7.20 0.86
C TYR A 13 -5.48 6.20 1.99
N ILE A 14 -4.50 5.30 1.95
CA ILE A 14 -4.27 4.31 3.00
C ILE A 14 -2.93 4.62 3.65
N TYR A 15 -2.97 4.94 4.95
CA TYR A 15 -1.79 5.29 5.73
C TYR A 15 -1.37 4.08 6.56
N LEU A 16 -0.16 3.60 6.32
CA LEU A 16 0.42 2.50 7.06
C LEU A 16 1.46 3.03 8.02
N SER A 17 1.50 2.50 9.24
CA SER A 17 2.55 2.86 10.20
C SER A 17 3.00 1.65 11.00
N GLY A 18 4.28 1.58 11.29
CA GLY A 18 4.91 0.50 12.02
C GLY A 18 5.86 -0.30 11.14
N GLU A 19 6.05 -1.55 11.47
CA GLU A 19 6.92 -2.47 10.72
C GLU A 19 6.06 -3.37 9.85
N LEU A 20 6.42 -3.51 8.58
CA LEU A 20 5.70 -4.36 7.63
C LEU A 20 6.53 -5.61 7.39
N ASP A 21 6.30 -6.62 8.22
CA ASP A 21 7.02 -7.87 8.24
C ASP A 21 6.05 -9.06 8.37
N GLU A 22 6.60 -10.27 8.53
CA GLU A 22 5.79 -11.48 8.62
C GLU A 22 4.85 -11.51 9.82
N HIS A 23 5.18 -10.78 10.89
CA HIS A 23 4.36 -10.75 12.11
C HIS A 23 3.15 -9.82 11.97
N SER A 24 3.27 -8.77 11.16
CA SER A 24 2.23 -7.75 11.02
C SER A 24 1.39 -7.88 9.75
N VAL A 25 1.88 -8.63 8.75
CA VAL A 25 1.31 -8.62 7.40
C VAL A 25 -0.13 -9.14 7.35
N ALA A 26 -0.48 -10.13 8.17
CA ALA A 26 -1.84 -10.70 8.13
C ALA A 26 -2.88 -9.68 8.55
N ALA A 27 -2.64 -8.95 9.65
CA ALA A 27 -3.55 -7.93 10.14
C ALA A 27 -3.58 -6.73 9.18
N ALA A 28 -2.43 -6.33 8.65
CA ALA A 28 -2.34 -5.24 7.69
C ALA A 28 -3.14 -5.55 6.41
N ARG A 29 -3.06 -6.79 5.93
CA ARG A 29 -3.79 -7.24 4.76
C ARG A 29 -5.30 -7.16 4.99
N THR A 30 -5.78 -7.69 6.11
CA THR A 30 -7.21 -7.68 6.44
C THR A 30 -7.75 -6.25 6.46
N GLU A 31 -7.05 -5.33 7.14
CA GLU A 31 -7.48 -3.94 7.24
C GLU A 31 -7.41 -3.21 5.89
N ALA A 32 -6.32 -3.38 5.15
CA ALA A 32 -6.18 -2.73 3.86
C ALA A 32 -7.23 -3.23 2.86
N ASP A 33 -7.48 -4.53 2.83
CA ASP A 33 -8.48 -5.11 1.94
C ASP A 33 -9.88 -4.61 2.27
N ARG A 34 -10.19 -4.47 3.56
CA ARG A 34 -11.47 -3.90 3.98
C ARG A 34 -11.61 -2.46 3.47
N CYS A 35 -10.56 -1.66 3.61
CA CYS A 35 -10.57 -0.28 3.12
C CYS A 35 -10.75 -0.22 1.60
N ILE A 36 -10.06 -1.09 0.87
CA ILE A 36 -10.18 -1.15 -0.59
C ILE A 36 -11.59 -1.52 -1.00
N ASP A 37 -12.18 -2.54 -0.38
CA ASP A 37 -13.52 -3.00 -0.72
C ASP A 37 -14.56 -1.91 -0.44
N GLN A 38 -14.42 -1.17 0.66
CA GLN A 38 -15.30 -0.06 0.98
C GLN A 38 -15.09 1.14 0.06
N GLY A 39 -13.90 1.26 -0.54
CA GLY A 39 -13.57 2.32 -1.48
C GLY A 39 -13.83 1.96 -2.93
N ALA A 40 -14.47 0.84 -3.21
CA ALA A 40 -14.78 0.43 -4.58
C ALA A 40 -15.59 1.51 -5.29
N GLY A 41 -15.20 1.83 -6.53
CA GLY A 41 -15.79 2.94 -7.30
C GLY A 41 -14.95 4.20 -7.31
N LEU A 42 -13.92 4.30 -6.45
CA LEU A 42 -12.94 5.37 -6.54
C LEU A 42 -11.95 5.06 -7.67
N SER A 43 -11.24 6.09 -8.13
CA SER A 43 -10.34 5.95 -9.28
C SER A 43 -9.01 5.30 -8.93
N ARG A 44 -8.50 5.55 -7.71
CA ARG A 44 -7.18 5.10 -7.31
C ARG A 44 -7.05 4.97 -5.81
N ALA A 45 -6.03 4.20 -5.40
CA ALA A 45 -5.59 4.15 -4.01
C ALA A 45 -4.14 4.61 -3.93
N VAL A 46 -3.84 5.44 -2.94
CA VAL A 46 -2.49 5.90 -2.64
C VAL A 46 -2.10 5.33 -1.28
N PHE A 47 -1.03 4.54 -1.25
CA PHE A 47 -0.50 4.00 0.00
C PHE A 47 0.59 4.94 0.50
N ASN A 48 0.32 5.61 1.61
CA ASN A 48 1.29 6.49 2.23
C ASN A 48 2.16 5.68 3.19
N LEU A 49 3.46 5.65 2.93
CA LEU A 49 4.42 4.82 3.65
C LEU A 49 5.27 5.62 4.63
N ALA A 50 4.93 6.88 4.89
CA ALA A 50 5.73 7.74 5.78
C ALA A 50 5.88 7.16 7.18
N GLY A 51 4.88 6.43 7.67
CA GLY A 51 4.91 5.81 8.98
C GLY A 51 5.52 4.41 8.99
N VAL A 52 5.89 3.85 7.85
CA VAL A 52 6.49 2.52 7.78
C VAL A 52 7.97 2.62 8.10
N LYS A 53 8.37 2.07 9.25
CA LYS A 53 9.75 2.16 9.73
C LYS A 53 10.64 1.09 9.13
N PHE A 54 10.07 -0.05 8.79
CA PHE A 54 10.79 -1.20 8.26
C PHE A 54 9.91 -1.96 7.29
N MET A 55 10.52 -2.43 6.20
CA MET A 55 9.87 -3.27 5.20
C MET A 55 10.88 -4.27 4.67
N ASP A 56 10.48 -5.54 4.57
CA ASP A 56 11.25 -6.59 3.93
C ASP A 56 10.47 -7.16 2.73
N SER A 57 10.88 -8.33 2.25
CA SER A 57 10.22 -8.98 1.10
C SER A 57 8.75 -9.33 1.39
N THR A 58 8.39 -9.54 2.65
CA THR A 58 6.98 -9.74 3.03
C THR A 58 6.14 -8.51 2.70
N GLY A 59 6.71 -7.31 2.92
CA GLY A 59 6.06 -6.06 2.54
C GLY A 59 5.86 -5.92 1.05
N ILE A 60 6.83 -6.39 0.26
CA ILE A 60 6.69 -6.42 -1.21
C ILE A 60 5.50 -7.29 -1.61
N GLY A 61 5.40 -8.48 -1.05
CA GLY A 61 4.26 -9.37 -1.30
C GLY A 61 2.93 -8.77 -0.87
N PHE A 62 2.92 -8.08 0.26
CA PHE A 62 1.74 -7.36 0.73
C PHE A 62 1.26 -6.32 -0.31
N LEU A 63 2.17 -5.51 -0.80
CA LEU A 63 1.83 -4.46 -1.77
C LEU A 63 1.34 -5.06 -3.10
N ILE A 64 1.98 -6.14 -3.58
CA ILE A 64 1.55 -6.83 -4.79
C ILE A 64 0.14 -7.39 -4.64
N GLY A 65 -0.18 -7.97 -3.50
CA GLY A 65 -1.52 -8.50 -3.22
C GLY A 65 -2.58 -7.39 -3.26
N ARG A 66 -2.27 -6.22 -2.71
CA ARG A 66 -3.18 -5.07 -2.74
C ARG A 66 -3.33 -4.53 -4.16
N TYR A 67 -2.25 -4.52 -4.93
CA TYR A 67 -2.28 -4.13 -6.34
C TYR A 67 -3.26 -5.01 -7.13
N LYS A 68 -3.19 -6.33 -6.95
CA LYS A 68 -4.08 -7.26 -7.64
C LYS A 68 -5.54 -7.03 -7.27
N ARG A 69 -5.80 -6.76 -5.98
CA ARG A 69 -7.16 -6.49 -5.51
C ARG A 69 -7.72 -5.20 -6.09
N LEU A 70 -6.92 -4.14 -6.09
CA LEU A 70 -7.30 -2.86 -6.69
C LEU A 70 -7.59 -2.99 -8.18
N LYS A 71 -6.79 -3.78 -8.87
CA LYS A 71 -6.97 -4.00 -10.30
C LYS A 71 -8.32 -4.63 -10.62
N ARG A 72 -8.84 -5.52 -9.78
CA ARG A 72 -10.17 -6.10 -9.95
C ARG A 72 -11.27 -5.05 -9.90
N TYR A 73 -11.06 -3.98 -9.15
CA TYR A 73 -11.99 -2.86 -9.08
C TYR A 73 -11.71 -1.78 -10.13
N GLY A 74 -10.72 -1.99 -10.99
CA GLY A 74 -10.33 -0.98 -11.97
C GLY A 74 -9.64 0.23 -11.38
N MET A 75 -9.07 0.10 -10.18
CA MET A 75 -8.41 1.20 -9.48
C MET A 75 -6.90 1.17 -9.69
N GLY A 76 -6.31 2.35 -9.92
CA GLY A 76 -4.85 2.49 -9.94
C GLY A 76 -4.28 2.45 -8.54
N MET A 77 -2.99 2.12 -8.42
CA MET A 77 -2.29 2.10 -7.15
C MET A 77 -1.03 2.94 -7.23
N TYR A 78 -0.80 3.74 -6.21
CA TYR A 78 0.35 4.64 -6.12
C TYR A 78 0.95 4.57 -4.73
N LEU A 79 2.25 4.87 -4.62
CA LEU A 79 2.96 4.89 -3.35
C LEU A 79 3.49 6.30 -3.10
N GLU A 80 3.48 6.73 -1.84
CA GLU A 80 4.06 8.03 -1.48
C GLU A 80 4.84 7.94 -0.18
N ASN A 81 5.87 8.77 -0.08
CA ASN A 81 6.66 9.00 1.12
C ASN A 81 7.31 7.76 1.76
N PRO A 82 7.89 6.83 0.98
CA PRO A 82 8.67 5.75 1.60
C PRO A 82 9.96 6.33 2.21
N ASN A 83 10.42 5.78 3.34
CA ASN A 83 11.73 6.13 3.85
C ASN A 83 12.81 5.54 2.92
N ALA A 84 14.08 5.90 3.16
CA ALA A 84 15.18 5.52 2.28
C ALA A 84 15.31 4.00 2.12
N GLY A 85 15.16 3.26 3.21
CA GLY A 85 15.24 1.79 3.17
C GLY A 85 14.11 1.16 2.37
N ALA A 86 12.88 1.59 2.59
CA ALA A 86 11.73 1.12 1.83
C ALA A 86 11.84 1.52 0.36
N ASP A 87 12.24 2.75 0.09
CA ASP A 87 12.40 3.24 -1.27
C ASP A 87 13.40 2.38 -2.06
N LYS A 88 14.52 2.02 -1.44
CA LYS A 88 15.54 1.19 -2.08
C LYS A 88 15.00 -0.18 -2.45
N ILE A 89 14.28 -0.83 -1.54
CA ILE A 89 13.71 -2.16 -1.78
C ILE A 89 12.64 -2.10 -2.88
N LEU A 90 11.85 -1.03 -2.89
CA LEU A 90 10.82 -0.82 -3.92
C LEU A 90 11.43 -0.61 -5.29
N GLN A 91 12.55 0.13 -5.37
CA GLN A 91 13.28 0.32 -6.63
C GLN A 91 13.86 -1.00 -7.13
N ILE A 92 14.57 -1.73 -6.28
CA ILE A 92 15.22 -2.98 -6.65
C ILE A 92 14.21 -4.04 -7.11
N SER A 93 13.07 -4.11 -6.44
CA SER A 93 12.02 -5.08 -6.80
C SER A 93 11.26 -4.73 -8.07
N GLY A 94 11.43 -3.51 -8.58
CA GLY A 94 10.71 -3.05 -9.77
C GLY A 94 9.25 -2.68 -9.52
N LEU A 95 8.84 -2.55 -8.26
CA LEU A 95 7.44 -2.30 -7.92
C LEU A 95 6.93 -0.96 -8.45
N TYR A 96 7.79 0.03 -8.60
CA TYR A 96 7.36 1.33 -9.10
C TYR A 96 6.84 1.30 -10.54
N SER A 97 7.11 0.23 -11.29
CA SER A 97 6.51 0.06 -12.62
C SER A 97 5.04 -0.36 -12.56
N LEU A 98 4.62 -0.96 -11.45
CA LEU A 98 3.23 -1.36 -11.21
C LEU A 98 2.45 -0.33 -10.40
N MET A 99 3.10 0.25 -9.40
CA MET A 99 2.53 1.22 -8.47
C MET A 99 3.48 2.40 -8.33
N PRO A 100 3.37 3.39 -9.23
CA PRO A 100 4.33 4.49 -9.27
C PRO A 100 4.39 5.29 -7.97
N LYS A 101 5.59 5.79 -7.69
CA LYS A 101 5.78 6.72 -6.58
C LYS A 101 5.36 8.13 -7.02
N ILE A 102 4.57 8.76 -6.18
CA ILE A 102 4.11 10.13 -6.44
C ILE A 102 4.62 11.11 -5.41
#